data_488a0e5d352b6bdb67d63d87523d3361
#
_entry.id   488a0e5d352b6bdb67d63d87523d3361
#
_cell.length_a   1.000
_cell.length_b   1.000
_cell.length_c   1.000
_cell.angle_alpha   90.00
_cell.angle_beta   90.00
_cell.angle_gamma   90.00
#
_symmetry.space_group_name_H-M   'P 1'
#
loop_
_entity.id
_entity.type
_entity.pdbx_description
1 polymer ?
#
loop_
_entity_poly.entity_id
_entity_poly.type
_entity_poly.pdbx_seq_one_letter_code
_entity_poly.pdbx_strand_id
1 'polypeptide(L)'
;MILSDRSEFISCISVDADMQFIAKYQDLTLTSVYQPIFDSSLTQIGVEALVRISNCKGDVVRPDHFFHSDETSYTDKINVERLSRAIHIRNFAQSTVRHLNLFLNVLPNVGELFASEKVKDTLLAKRLHELNLSCEQIVMELVELNVESEERLKNAAHSLADNGFQIAVDDFGAQASTEQRVRHITPHIIKIDRSVMLDFENGDTQKMELVVKLANQIGAKTVIEGIETQQQLTAMQSLGFDMYQGYHLAMPKPIELDIRLAI
;
A
#
# COMPACT_ATOMS: atom_id res chain seq x y z
N MET A 1 3.64 -13.34 -20.35
CA MET A 1 3.05 -14.40 -19.48
C MET A 1 2.98 -13.85 -18.07
N ILE A 2 1.88 -14.08 -17.33
CA ILE A 2 1.76 -13.66 -15.94
C ILE A 2 2.52 -14.65 -15.05
N LEU A 3 3.40 -14.15 -14.18
CA LEU A 3 4.10 -14.96 -13.18
C LEU A 3 3.08 -15.61 -12.23
N SER A 4 3.05 -16.93 -12.12
CA SER A 4 1.99 -17.65 -11.41
C SER A 4 2.50 -18.67 -10.39
N ASP A 5 3.72 -19.14 -10.52
CA ASP A 5 4.27 -20.14 -9.62
C ASP A 5 5.50 -19.67 -8.83
N ARG A 6 5.88 -20.46 -7.82
CA ARG A 6 6.99 -20.13 -6.92
C ARG A 6 8.34 -20.05 -7.64
N SER A 7 8.57 -20.88 -8.65
CA SER A 7 9.86 -20.95 -9.35
C SER A 7 10.08 -19.71 -10.21
N GLU A 8 9.03 -19.23 -10.87
CA GLU A 8 9.05 -17.99 -11.65
C GLU A 8 9.42 -16.80 -10.78
N PHE A 9 8.78 -16.66 -9.60
CA PHE A 9 9.11 -15.59 -8.65
C PHE A 9 10.55 -15.66 -8.13
N ILE A 10 11.02 -16.87 -7.76
CA ILE A 10 12.37 -17.05 -7.22
C ILE A 10 13.42 -16.66 -8.26
N SER A 11 13.20 -16.96 -9.53
CA SER A 11 14.14 -16.62 -10.61
C SER A 11 14.31 -15.10 -10.80
N CYS A 12 13.30 -14.31 -10.45
CA CYS A 12 13.31 -12.85 -10.54
C CYS A 12 13.88 -12.16 -9.30
N ILE A 13 13.95 -12.84 -8.14
CA ILE A 13 14.30 -12.21 -6.85
C ILE A 13 15.74 -12.57 -6.47
N SER A 14 16.48 -11.56 -6.06
CA SER A 14 17.85 -11.68 -5.53
C SER A 14 18.01 -10.78 -4.30
N VAL A 15 19.19 -10.82 -3.69
CA VAL A 15 19.58 -9.96 -2.57
C VAL A 15 20.69 -9.04 -3.05
N ASP A 16 20.61 -7.76 -2.72
CA ASP A 16 21.61 -6.76 -3.05
C ASP A 16 22.74 -6.70 -2.01
N ALA A 17 23.67 -5.74 -2.18
CA ALA A 17 24.82 -5.57 -1.28
C ALA A 17 24.43 -5.14 0.14
N ASP A 18 23.26 -4.51 0.30
CA ASP A 18 22.70 -4.08 1.59
C ASP A 18 21.78 -5.14 2.22
N MET A 19 21.83 -6.38 1.70
CA MET A 19 21.04 -7.53 2.13
C MET A 19 19.51 -7.32 1.93
N GLN A 20 19.10 -6.37 1.08
CA GLN A 20 17.72 -6.15 0.73
C GLN A 20 17.29 -7.08 -0.42
N PHE A 21 16.10 -7.64 -0.33
CA PHE A 21 15.49 -8.33 -1.46
C PHE A 21 15.13 -7.32 -2.55
N ILE A 22 15.61 -7.59 -3.75
CA ILE A 22 15.30 -6.85 -4.98
C ILE A 22 14.72 -7.79 -6.01
N ALA A 23 14.01 -7.27 -7.01
CA ALA A 23 13.54 -8.09 -8.12
C ALA A 23 14.03 -7.54 -9.46
N LYS A 24 14.29 -8.44 -10.40
CA LYS A 24 14.60 -8.11 -11.80
C LYS A 24 13.50 -8.66 -12.70
N TYR A 25 12.94 -7.80 -13.51
CA TYR A 25 11.89 -8.17 -14.46
C TYR A 25 12.19 -7.51 -15.81
N GLN A 26 12.50 -8.33 -16.84
CA GLN A 26 12.99 -7.83 -18.13
C GLN A 26 14.23 -6.94 -17.93
N ASP A 27 14.17 -5.67 -18.33
CA ASP A 27 15.21 -4.67 -18.16
C ASP A 27 15.02 -3.79 -16.90
N LEU A 28 14.02 -4.10 -16.07
CA LEU A 28 13.70 -3.36 -14.87
C LEU A 28 14.33 -3.99 -13.62
N THR A 29 14.79 -3.13 -12.73
CA THR A 29 15.18 -3.48 -11.35
C THR A 29 14.20 -2.81 -10.39
N LEU A 30 13.61 -3.63 -9.50
CA LEU A 30 12.65 -3.20 -8.49
C LEU A 30 13.30 -3.25 -7.12
N THR A 31 13.19 -2.15 -6.38
CA THR A 31 13.64 -2.04 -4.98
C THR A 31 12.53 -1.51 -4.10
N SER A 32 12.70 -1.63 -2.79
CA SER A 32 11.71 -1.20 -1.80
C SER A 32 12.21 -0.02 -0.99
N VAL A 33 11.34 0.97 -0.78
CA VAL A 33 11.47 1.94 0.31
C VAL A 33 10.19 1.91 1.15
N TYR A 34 10.29 2.39 2.39
CA TYR A 34 9.19 2.33 3.34
C TYR A 34 9.00 3.69 3.96
N GLN A 35 7.77 4.18 3.95
CA GLN A 35 7.40 5.43 4.59
C GLN A 35 6.65 5.15 5.90
N PRO A 36 7.15 5.65 7.04
CA PRO A 36 6.50 5.47 8.32
C PRO A 36 5.11 6.11 8.39
N ILE A 37 4.19 5.43 9.09
CA ILE A 37 2.86 5.90 9.45
C ILE A 37 2.79 5.99 10.97
N PHE A 38 2.28 7.10 11.48
CA PHE A 38 2.27 7.43 12.91
C PHE A 38 0.83 7.54 13.42
N ASP A 39 0.62 7.24 14.69
CA ASP A 39 -0.66 7.50 15.38
C ASP A 39 -0.74 8.96 15.90
N SER A 40 -1.83 9.27 16.61
CA SER A 40 -2.06 10.59 17.18
C SER A 40 -1.04 11.04 18.25
N SER A 41 -0.33 10.08 18.85
CA SER A 41 0.80 10.34 19.78
C SER A 41 2.15 10.47 19.06
N LEU A 42 2.15 10.39 17.73
CA LEU A 42 3.33 10.34 16.88
C LEU A 42 4.23 9.11 17.16
N THR A 43 3.62 8.02 17.62
CA THR A 43 4.27 6.72 17.69
C THR A 43 4.13 6.02 16.33
N GLN A 44 5.23 5.47 15.81
CA GLN A 44 5.18 4.71 14.55
C GLN A 44 4.37 3.42 14.75
N ILE A 45 3.32 3.23 13.95
CA ILE A 45 2.41 2.09 14.01
C ILE A 45 2.42 1.24 12.74
N GLY A 46 3.02 1.76 11.68
CA GLY A 46 3.09 1.06 10.40
C GLY A 46 4.13 1.65 9.47
N VAL A 47 4.26 1.00 8.33
CA VAL A 47 5.02 1.49 7.18
C VAL A 47 4.27 1.20 5.90
N GLU A 48 4.25 2.15 4.99
CA GLU A 48 3.81 1.92 3.61
C GLU A 48 5.01 1.52 2.76
N ALA A 49 4.88 0.40 2.04
CA ALA A 49 5.92 -0.08 1.14
C ALA A 49 5.72 0.49 -0.27
N LEU A 50 6.74 1.17 -0.76
CA LEU A 50 6.75 1.87 -2.03
C LEU A 50 7.82 1.28 -2.94
N VAL A 51 7.43 0.85 -4.14
CA VAL A 51 8.38 0.37 -5.14
C VAL A 51 9.19 1.53 -5.71
N ARG A 52 10.46 1.25 -6.01
CA ARG A 52 11.33 2.08 -6.84
C ARG A 52 11.73 1.25 -8.04
N ILE A 53 11.55 1.80 -9.22
CA ILE A 53 11.80 1.13 -10.50
C ILE A 53 12.94 1.85 -11.20
N SER A 54 13.93 1.11 -11.67
CA SER A 54 14.99 1.62 -12.55
C SER A 54 15.16 0.70 -13.75
N ASN A 55 15.59 1.26 -14.88
CA ASN A 55 15.91 0.48 -16.07
C ASN A 55 17.34 -0.08 -16.00
N CYS A 56 17.75 -0.84 -17.02
CA CYS A 56 19.10 -1.43 -17.10
C CYS A 56 20.23 -0.41 -17.20
N LYS A 57 19.94 0.87 -17.51
CA LYS A 57 20.90 1.98 -17.52
C LYS A 57 20.99 2.69 -16.17
N GLY A 58 20.13 2.34 -15.21
CA GLY A 58 20.02 3.00 -13.92
C GLY A 58 19.10 4.24 -13.91
N ASP A 59 18.41 4.53 -15.03
CA ASP A 59 17.46 5.65 -15.06
C ASP A 59 16.21 5.29 -14.23
N VAL A 60 15.70 6.27 -13.48
CA VAL A 60 14.51 6.11 -12.67
C VAL A 60 13.26 6.05 -13.56
N VAL A 61 12.46 5.01 -13.39
CA VAL A 61 11.11 4.89 -13.97
C VAL A 61 10.11 5.22 -12.88
N ARG A 62 9.33 6.28 -13.06
CA ARG A 62 8.33 6.68 -12.06
C ARG A 62 7.23 5.63 -11.96
N PRO A 63 6.93 5.10 -10.75
CA PRO A 63 5.90 4.07 -10.57
C PRO A 63 4.50 4.51 -11.04
N ASP A 64 4.10 5.75 -10.76
CA ASP A 64 2.84 6.31 -11.23
C ASP A 64 2.74 6.29 -12.77
N HIS A 65 3.79 6.69 -13.48
CA HIS A 65 3.83 6.60 -14.94
C HIS A 65 3.78 5.13 -15.41
N PHE A 66 4.53 4.24 -14.76
CA PHE A 66 4.56 2.82 -15.15
C PHE A 66 3.18 2.17 -15.04
N PHE A 67 2.48 2.39 -13.91
CA PHE A 67 1.20 1.75 -13.65
C PHE A 67 0.02 2.40 -14.38
N HIS A 68 0.07 3.70 -14.71
CA HIS A 68 -1.02 4.40 -15.38
C HIS A 68 -0.81 4.54 -16.91
N SER A 69 0.41 4.30 -17.43
CA SER A 69 0.67 4.41 -18.87
C SER A 69 -0.06 3.34 -19.68
N ASP A 70 -0.66 3.73 -20.79
CA ASP A 70 -1.22 2.81 -21.78
C ASP A 70 -0.13 2.07 -22.58
N GLU A 71 1.12 2.55 -22.57
CA GLU A 71 2.26 1.91 -23.21
C GLU A 71 2.75 0.67 -22.45
N THR A 72 2.51 0.61 -21.14
CA THR A 72 2.86 -0.55 -20.30
C THR A 72 1.78 -1.61 -20.40
N SER A 73 2.16 -2.82 -20.83
CA SER A 73 1.18 -3.91 -20.95
C SER A 73 0.56 -4.27 -19.61
N TYR A 74 -0.70 -4.68 -19.62
CA TYR A 74 -1.41 -5.16 -18.42
C TYR A 74 -0.66 -6.31 -17.71
N THR A 75 -0.07 -7.21 -18.49
CA THR A 75 0.75 -8.32 -17.96
C THR A 75 1.97 -7.80 -17.20
N ASP A 76 2.65 -6.77 -17.72
CA ASP A 76 3.83 -6.21 -17.08
C ASP A 76 3.47 -5.48 -15.78
N LYS A 77 2.36 -4.74 -15.78
CA LYS A 77 1.83 -4.10 -14.56
C LYS A 77 1.58 -5.13 -13.44
N ILE A 78 0.92 -6.24 -13.76
CA ILE A 78 0.65 -7.33 -12.81
C ILE A 78 1.96 -7.96 -12.30
N ASN A 79 2.90 -8.26 -13.20
CA ASN A 79 4.14 -8.92 -12.81
C ASN A 79 5.00 -8.01 -11.92
N VAL A 80 5.12 -6.73 -12.27
CA VAL A 80 5.85 -5.74 -11.47
C VAL A 80 5.17 -5.54 -10.11
N GLU A 81 3.85 -5.43 -10.05
CA GLU A 81 3.10 -5.33 -8.79
C GLU A 81 3.35 -6.56 -7.90
N ARG A 82 3.22 -7.78 -8.44
CA ARG A 82 3.43 -9.03 -7.69
C ARG A 82 4.85 -9.18 -7.18
N LEU A 83 5.85 -8.85 -8.01
CA LEU A 83 7.26 -8.88 -7.62
C LEU A 83 7.56 -7.82 -6.55
N SER A 84 7.02 -6.60 -6.72
CA SER A 84 7.14 -5.53 -5.72
C SER A 84 6.61 -5.98 -4.37
N ARG A 85 5.39 -6.51 -4.32
CA ARG A 85 4.79 -7.04 -3.09
C ARG A 85 5.63 -8.17 -2.49
N ALA A 86 6.18 -9.07 -3.31
CA ALA A 86 7.03 -10.16 -2.82
C ALA A 86 8.31 -9.66 -2.16
N ILE A 87 9.00 -8.65 -2.73
CA ILE A 87 10.20 -8.08 -2.10
C ILE A 87 9.85 -7.19 -0.90
N HIS A 88 8.74 -6.45 -0.95
CA HIS A 88 8.25 -5.64 0.17
C HIS A 88 8.02 -6.49 1.42
N ILE A 89 7.27 -7.58 1.29
CA ILE A 89 6.97 -8.49 2.41
C ILE A 89 8.24 -9.15 2.95
N ARG A 90 9.17 -9.56 2.08
CA ARG A 90 10.43 -10.21 2.51
C ARG A 90 11.33 -9.26 3.29
N ASN A 91 11.52 -8.04 2.80
CA ASN A 91 12.32 -7.03 3.48
C ASN A 91 11.68 -6.64 4.82
N PHE A 92 10.37 -6.43 4.83
CA PHE A 92 9.63 -6.12 6.06
C PHE A 92 9.75 -7.24 7.10
N ALA A 93 9.63 -8.51 6.68
CA ALA A 93 9.74 -9.66 7.58
C ALA A 93 11.10 -9.78 8.29
N GLN A 94 12.17 -9.23 7.70
CA GLN A 94 13.51 -9.21 8.25
C GLN A 94 13.87 -7.88 8.93
N SER A 95 12.92 -6.97 9.06
CA SER A 95 13.19 -5.64 9.60
C SER A 95 13.00 -5.54 11.11
N THR A 96 13.58 -4.48 11.69
CA THR A 96 13.40 -4.11 13.10
C THR A 96 11.96 -3.73 13.43
N VAL A 97 11.16 -3.34 12.42
CA VAL A 97 9.76 -2.91 12.57
C VAL A 97 8.74 -3.96 12.10
N ARG A 98 9.16 -5.22 11.91
CA ARG A 98 8.30 -6.32 11.45
C ARG A 98 7.06 -6.59 12.32
N HIS A 99 7.01 -6.04 13.51
CA HIS A 99 5.90 -6.18 14.45
C HIS A 99 4.80 -5.11 14.25
N LEU A 100 5.03 -4.14 13.38
CA LEU A 100 4.08 -3.08 13.03
C LEU A 100 3.18 -3.49 11.85
N ASN A 101 2.32 -2.59 11.41
CA ASN A 101 1.50 -2.79 10.22
C ASN A 101 2.31 -2.53 8.93
N LEU A 102 2.09 -3.37 7.92
CA LEU A 102 2.64 -3.19 6.58
C LEU A 102 1.51 -2.83 5.61
N PHE A 103 1.59 -1.66 5.01
CA PHE A 103 0.67 -1.18 4.00
C PHE A 103 1.23 -1.50 2.61
N LEU A 104 0.39 -2.12 1.77
CA LEU A 104 0.77 -2.64 0.45
C LEU A 104 -0.23 -2.20 -0.61
N ASN A 105 0.25 -1.47 -1.60
CA ASN A 105 -0.51 -1.13 -2.79
C ASN A 105 -0.89 -2.39 -3.57
N VAL A 106 -2.17 -2.52 -3.94
CA VAL A 106 -2.73 -3.64 -4.69
C VAL A 106 -3.55 -3.13 -5.85
N LEU A 107 -3.21 -3.58 -7.06
CA LEU A 107 -4.02 -3.28 -8.23
C LEU A 107 -5.40 -3.95 -8.11
N PRO A 108 -6.51 -3.27 -8.45
CA PRO A 108 -7.88 -3.80 -8.30
C PRO A 108 -8.10 -5.16 -8.96
N ASN A 109 -7.51 -5.37 -10.13
CA ASN A 109 -7.63 -6.62 -10.89
C ASN A 109 -6.84 -7.80 -10.26
N VAL A 110 -5.89 -7.51 -9.37
CA VAL A 110 -5.21 -8.54 -8.56
C VAL A 110 -6.11 -8.96 -7.41
N GLY A 111 -6.93 -8.06 -6.88
CA GLY A 111 -8.00 -8.38 -5.94
C GLY A 111 -8.99 -9.41 -6.51
N GLU A 112 -9.31 -9.34 -7.80
CA GLU A 112 -10.17 -10.34 -8.48
C GLU A 112 -9.54 -11.75 -8.53
N LEU A 113 -8.23 -11.84 -8.65
CA LEU A 113 -7.50 -13.12 -8.57
C LEU A 113 -7.54 -13.72 -7.15
N PHE A 114 -7.55 -12.88 -6.11
CA PHE A 114 -7.74 -13.34 -4.74
C PHE A 114 -9.16 -13.81 -4.44
N ALA A 115 -10.17 -13.25 -5.12
CA ALA A 115 -11.57 -13.65 -4.94
C ALA A 115 -11.91 -15.00 -5.57
N SER A 116 -11.13 -15.47 -6.54
CA SER A 116 -11.35 -16.76 -7.24
C SER A 116 -10.78 -17.96 -6.49
N GLU A 117 -9.85 -17.76 -5.54
CA GLU A 117 -9.22 -18.80 -4.73
C GLU A 117 -9.57 -18.60 -3.24
N LYS A 118 -9.62 -19.69 -2.48
CA LYS A 118 -9.65 -19.57 -1.02
C LYS A 118 -8.35 -18.88 -0.59
N VAL A 119 -8.42 -17.66 -0.09
CA VAL A 119 -7.25 -16.82 0.24
C VAL A 119 -6.22 -17.54 1.11
N LYS A 120 -6.67 -18.45 2.01
CA LYS A 120 -5.78 -19.27 2.87
C LYS A 120 -4.87 -20.21 2.06
N ASP A 121 -5.26 -20.56 0.84
CA ASP A 121 -4.49 -21.46 -0.03
C ASP A 121 -3.61 -20.69 -1.02
N THR A 122 -3.70 -19.36 -1.05
CA THR A 122 -2.92 -18.51 -1.94
C THR A 122 -1.43 -18.54 -1.60
N LEU A 123 -0.59 -18.29 -2.60
CA LEU A 123 0.85 -18.13 -2.40
C LEU A 123 1.18 -17.03 -1.39
N LEU A 124 0.38 -15.96 -1.34
CA LEU A 124 0.56 -14.86 -0.39
C LEU A 124 0.35 -15.33 1.06
N ALA A 125 -0.77 -15.96 1.38
CA ALA A 125 -1.05 -16.41 2.75
C ALA A 125 -0.02 -17.43 3.23
N LYS A 126 0.36 -18.39 2.38
CA LYS A 126 1.45 -19.34 2.67
C LYS A 126 2.77 -18.63 2.94
N ARG A 127 3.08 -17.59 2.15
CA ARG A 127 4.32 -16.83 2.29
C ARG A 127 4.34 -16.01 3.58
N LEU A 128 3.24 -15.37 3.96
CA LEU A 128 3.13 -14.67 5.24
C LEU A 128 3.37 -15.62 6.41
N HIS A 129 2.72 -16.79 6.39
CA HIS A 129 2.92 -17.81 7.41
C HIS A 129 4.38 -18.30 7.50
N GLU A 130 5.04 -18.60 6.35
CA GLU A 130 6.46 -18.97 6.31
C GLU A 130 7.38 -17.88 6.90
N LEU A 131 7.01 -16.62 6.79
CA LEU A 131 7.74 -15.47 7.29
C LEU A 131 7.36 -15.09 8.74
N ASN A 132 6.45 -15.84 9.37
CA ASN A 132 5.87 -15.52 10.68
C ASN A 132 5.26 -14.12 10.74
N LEU A 133 4.51 -13.75 9.71
CA LEU A 133 3.71 -12.53 9.65
C LEU A 133 2.23 -12.90 9.75
N SER A 134 1.46 -12.07 10.48
CA SER A 134 -0.01 -12.20 10.56
C SER A 134 -0.67 -11.48 9.40
N CYS A 135 -1.78 -12.04 8.86
CA CYS A 135 -2.61 -11.33 7.89
C CYS A 135 -3.18 -10.02 8.49
N GLU A 136 -3.45 -9.99 9.77
CA GLU A 136 -4.03 -8.83 10.48
C GLU A 136 -3.12 -7.60 10.50
N GLN A 137 -1.80 -7.79 10.35
CA GLN A 137 -0.84 -6.70 10.25
C GLN A 137 -0.60 -6.22 8.80
N ILE A 138 -1.23 -6.87 7.81
CA ILE A 138 -1.13 -6.47 6.42
C ILE A 138 -2.35 -5.65 6.02
N VAL A 139 -2.11 -4.42 5.59
CA VAL A 139 -3.12 -3.52 5.05
C VAL A 139 -3.00 -3.52 3.52
N MET A 140 -4.08 -3.94 2.86
CA MET A 140 -4.17 -3.93 1.40
C MET A 140 -4.79 -2.61 0.95
N GLU A 141 -4.00 -1.76 0.33
CA GLU A 141 -4.43 -0.48 -0.22
C GLU A 141 -4.96 -0.70 -1.63
N LEU A 142 -6.26 -0.50 -1.79
CA LEU A 142 -6.91 -0.62 -3.08
C LEU A 142 -6.69 0.67 -3.87
N VAL A 143 -5.73 0.59 -4.81
CA VAL A 143 -5.35 1.72 -5.67
C VAL A 143 -6.47 2.01 -6.67
N GLU A 144 -6.69 3.30 -6.94
CA GLU A 144 -7.67 3.79 -7.90
C GLU A 144 -7.27 3.52 -9.35
N LEU A 145 -7.68 2.39 -9.87
CA LEU A 145 -7.73 2.16 -11.32
C LEU A 145 -9.18 1.93 -11.73
N ASN A 146 -9.51 2.25 -12.99
CA ASN A 146 -10.82 1.93 -13.55
C ASN A 146 -11.08 0.43 -13.39
N VAL A 147 -12.02 0.09 -12.50
CA VAL A 147 -12.45 -1.29 -12.30
C VAL A 147 -13.54 -1.62 -13.32
N GLU A 148 -13.45 -2.80 -13.92
CA GLU A 148 -14.49 -3.30 -14.83
C GLU A 148 -15.83 -3.54 -14.08
N SER A 149 -15.76 -3.77 -12.74
CA SER A 149 -16.92 -4.06 -11.92
C SER A 149 -16.69 -3.69 -10.44
N GLU A 150 -17.43 -2.71 -9.93
CA GLU A 150 -17.46 -2.33 -8.51
C GLU A 150 -17.87 -3.49 -7.60
N GLU A 151 -18.77 -4.37 -8.08
CA GLU A 151 -19.21 -5.54 -7.31
C GLU A 151 -18.09 -6.57 -7.14
N ARG A 152 -17.25 -6.78 -8.16
CA ARG A 152 -16.07 -7.66 -8.05
C ARG A 152 -15.05 -7.09 -7.08
N LEU A 153 -14.79 -5.78 -7.14
CA LEU A 153 -13.89 -5.11 -6.21
C LEU A 153 -14.36 -5.27 -4.75
N LYS A 154 -15.66 -5.06 -4.51
CA LYS A 154 -16.29 -5.28 -3.20
C LYS A 154 -16.09 -6.71 -2.72
N ASN A 155 -16.42 -7.70 -3.56
CA ASN A 155 -16.29 -9.11 -3.21
C ASN A 155 -14.83 -9.49 -2.91
N ALA A 156 -13.87 -8.94 -3.65
CA ALA A 156 -12.45 -9.13 -3.41
C ALA A 156 -12.02 -8.52 -2.07
N ALA A 157 -12.44 -7.28 -1.78
CA ALA A 157 -12.15 -6.61 -0.52
C ALA A 157 -12.72 -7.39 0.69
N HIS A 158 -13.96 -7.84 0.61
CA HIS A 158 -14.60 -8.64 1.66
C HIS A 158 -13.89 -10.01 1.83
N SER A 159 -13.54 -10.68 0.73
CA SER A 159 -12.79 -11.94 0.81
C SER A 159 -11.44 -11.77 1.49
N LEU A 160 -10.72 -10.69 1.24
CA LEU A 160 -9.47 -10.38 1.95
C LEU A 160 -9.73 -10.10 3.44
N ALA A 161 -10.75 -9.30 3.75
CA ALA A 161 -11.12 -8.99 5.13
C ALA A 161 -11.52 -10.24 5.93
N ASP A 162 -12.30 -11.14 5.34
CA ASP A 162 -12.70 -12.43 5.94
C ASP A 162 -11.49 -13.35 6.24
N ASN A 163 -10.37 -13.11 5.57
CA ASN A 163 -9.11 -13.82 5.79
C ASN A 163 -8.13 -13.06 6.70
N GLY A 164 -8.58 -12.01 7.35
CA GLY A 164 -7.86 -11.27 8.37
C GLY A 164 -7.02 -10.10 7.86
N PHE A 165 -7.03 -9.81 6.56
CA PHE A 165 -6.36 -8.61 6.03
C PHE A 165 -7.13 -7.35 6.37
N GLN A 166 -6.42 -6.26 6.65
CA GLN A 166 -7.05 -4.94 6.69
C GLN A 166 -7.15 -4.38 5.27
N ILE A 167 -8.23 -3.65 4.99
CA ILE A 167 -8.47 -3.02 3.69
C ILE A 167 -8.40 -1.51 3.86
N ALA A 168 -7.61 -0.85 3.02
CA ALA A 168 -7.59 0.60 2.91
C ALA A 168 -8.09 1.03 1.51
N VAL A 169 -8.84 2.12 1.47
CA VAL A 169 -9.11 2.86 0.23
C VAL A 169 -8.13 4.02 0.19
N ASP A 170 -7.36 4.09 -0.88
CA ASP A 170 -6.32 5.10 -1.08
C ASP A 170 -6.83 6.33 -1.83
N ASP A 171 -6.08 7.44 -1.75
CA ASP A 171 -6.30 8.70 -2.48
C ASP A 171 -7.72 9.28 -2.38
N PHE A 172 -8.40 9.14 -1.22
CA PHE A 172 -9.74 9.70 -1.06
C PHE A 172 -9.74 11.22 -1.25
N GLY A 173 -10.61 11.68 -2.15
CA GLY A 173 -10.77 13.11 -2.48
C GLY A 173 -9.97 13.57 -3.69
N ALA A 174 -9.07 12.75 -4.21
CA ALA A 174 -8.44 12.99 -5.51
C ALA A 174 -9.27 12.36 -6.61
N GLN A 175 -9.11 11.60 -7.42
CA GLN A 175 -9.75 11.25 -8.70
C GLN A 175 -11.10 10.49 -8.58
N ALA A 176 -11.09 9.19 -8.38
CA ALA A 176 -12.25 8.29 -8.49
C ALA A 176 -12.68 7.70 -7.14
N SER A 177 -11.96 7.97 -6.02
CA SER A 177 -12.36 7.59 -4.66
C SER A 177 -13.52 8.41 -4.18
N THR A 178 -14.70 7.97 -4.61
CA THR A 178 -15.96 8.61 -4.27
C THR A 178 -16.51 8.09 -2.95
N GLU A 179 -17.30 8.92 -2.26
CA GLU A 179 -18.10 8.49 -1.11
C GLU A 179 -18.86 7.19 -1.38
N GLN A 180 -19.43 7.04 -2.58
CA GLN A 180 -20.19 5.85 -2.97
C GLN A 180 -19.31 4.59 -2.97
N ARG A 181 -18.08 4.66 -3.50
CA ARG A 181 -17.14 3.55 -3.51
C ARG A 181 -16.73 3.13 -2.09
N VAL A 182 -16.39 4.10 -1.24
CA VAL A 182 -16.04 3.83 0.16
C VAL A 182 -17.20 3.16 0.90
N ARG A 183 -18.44 3.65 0.72
CA ARG A 183 -19.63 3.00 1.30
C ARG A 183 -19.89 1.61 0.76
N HIS A 184 -19.53 1.35 -0.47
CA HIS A 184 -19.72 0.04 -1.11
C HIS A 184 -18.70 -0.99 -0.64
N ILE A 185 -17.43 -0.58 -0.49
CA ILE A 185 -16.32 -1.44 -0.01
C ILE A 185 -16.36 -1.63 1.51
N THR A 186 -16.78 -0.59 2.26
CA THR A 186 -16.70 -0.53 3.73
C THR A 186 -15.30 -0.89 4.26
N PRO A 187 -14.25 -0.11 3.90
CA PRO A 187 -12.88 -0.40 4.27
C PRO A 187 -12.64 -0.21 5.77
N HIS A 188 -11.57 -0.80 6.28
CA HIS A 188 -11.08 -0.57 7.66
C HIS A 188 -10.39 0.80 7.79
N ILE A 189 -9.81 1.29 6.70
CA ILE A 189 -8.99 2.51 6.69
C ILE A 189 -9.35 3.33 5.44
N ILE A 190 -9.42 4.66 5.60
CA ILE A 190 -9.51 5.63 4.52
C ILE A 190 -8.23 6.47 4.54
N LYS A 191 -7.45 6.43 3.47
CA LYS A 191 -6.30 7.31 3.27
C LYS A 191 -6.77 8.55 2.53
N ILE A 192 -6.46 9.70 3.07
CA ILE A 192 -6.94 10.99 2.59
C ILE A 192 -5.82 11.67 1.85
N ASP A 193 -6.03 11.90 0.55
CA ASP A 193 -5.05 12.52 -0.32
C ASP A 193 -4.69 13.94 0.16
N ARG A 194 -3.43 14.30 -0.06
CA ARG A 194 -2.88 15.62 0.28
C ARG A 194 -3.72 16.78 -0.26
N SER A 195 -4.35 16.64 -1.44
CA SER A 195 -5.16 17.71 -2.03
C SER A 195 -6.32 18.13 -1.14
N VAL A 196 -6.92 17.19 -0.40
CA VAL A 196 -8.00 17.50 0.55
C VAL A 196 -7.51 18.38 1.70
N MET A 197 -6.30 18.11 2.20
CA MET A 197 -5.67 18.96 3.23
C MET A 197 -5.34 20.36 2.68
N LEU A 198 -4.84 20.45 1.46
CA LEU A 198 -4.55 21.73 0.81
C LEU A 198 -5.82 22.53 0.50
N ASP A 199 -6.91 21.87 0.06
CA ASP A 199 -8.23 22.51 -0.09
C ASP A 199 -8.71 23.09 1.24
N PHE A 200 -8.59 22.32 2.33
CA PHE A 200 -8.95 22.75 3.68
C PHE A 200 -8.12 23.98 4.14
N GLU A 201 -6.82 24.01 3.91
CA GLU A 201 -5.95 25.16 4.22
C GLU A 201 -6.38 26.41 3.43
N ASN A 202 -6.93 26.24 2.23
CA ASN A 202 -7.45 27.34 1.40
C ASN A 202 -8.90 27.73 1.73
N GLY A 203 -9.50 27.11 2.75
CA GLY A 203 -10.84 27.43 3.25
C GLY A 203 -11.98 26.59 2.62
N ASP A 204 -11.67 25.62 1.74
CA ASP A 204 -12.67 24.65 1.28
C ASP A 204 -12.67 23.42 2.22
N THR A 205 -13.62 23.41 3.15
CA THR A 205 -13.74 22.37 4.18
C THR A 205 -14.61 21.19 3.75
N GLN A 206 -15.29 21.26 2.61
CA GLN A 206 -16.38 20.33 2.25
C GLN A 206 -15.89 18.87 2.17
N LYS A 207 -14.78 18.63 1.47
CA LYS A 207 -14.23 17.26 1.34
C LYS A 207 -13.73 16.71 2.67
N MET A 208 -13.11 17.58 3.48
CA MET A 208 -12.60 17.21 4.80
C MET A 208 -13.73 16.82 5.75
N GLU A 209 -14.80 17.60 5.81
CA GLU A 209 -15.99 17.30 6.60
C GLU A 209 -16.68 16.02 6.12
N LEU A 210 -16.74 15.82 4.80
CA LEU A 210 -17.32 14.62 4.21
C LEU A 210 -16.56 13.37 4.63
N VAL A 211 -15.22 13.35 4.55
CA VAL A 211 -14.44 12.16 4.87
C VAL A 211 -14.49 11.84 6.36
N VAL A 212 -14.43 12.84 7.24
CA VAL A 212 -14.57 12.63 8.69
C VAL A 212 -15.93 12.04 9.02
N LYS A 213 -17.01 12.59 8.44
CA LYS A 213 -18.37 12.06 8.62
C LYS A 213 -18.49 10.63 8.09
N LEU A 214 -17.93 10.35 6.91
CA LEU A 214 -17.99 9.05 6.27
C LEU A 214 -17.24 8.00 7.10
N ALA A 215 -16.01 8.29 7.52
CA ALA A 215 -15.21 7.41 8.36
C ALA A 215 -15.95 7.04 9.66
N ASN A 216 -16.50 8.04 10.35
CA ASN A 216 -17.29 7.81 11.56
C ASN A 216 -18.54 6.94 11.31
N GLN A 217 -19.24 7.12 10.17
CA GLN A 217 -20.45 6.37 9.84
C GLN A 217 -20.19 4.88 9.58
N ILE A 218 -19.04 4.55 8.96
CA ILE A 218 -18.69 3.17 8.64
C ILE A 218 -17.74 2.53 9.66
N GLY A 219 -17.26 3.29 10.65
CA GLY A 219 -16.31 2.83 11.66
C GLY A 219 -14.89 2.63 11.13
N ALA A 220 -14.52 3.31 10.03
CA ALA A 220 -13.17 3.24 9.46
C ALA A 220 -12.22 4.19 10.20
N LYS A 221 -10.95 3.78 10.30
CA LYS A 221 -9.85 4.67 10.70
C LYS A 221 -9.43 5.56 9.53
N THR A 222 -8.77 6.66 9.85
CA THR A 222 -8.33 7.65 8.87
C THR A 222 -6.82 7.80 8.88
N VAL A 223 -6.20 7.90 7.68
CA VAL A 223 -4.80 8.33 7.51
C VAL A 223 -4.81 9.62 6.73
N ILE A 224 -4.25 10.69 7.27
CA ILE A 224 -4.00 11.92 6.51
C ILE A 224 -2.60 11.90 5.92
N GLU A 225 -2.52 12.11 4.61
CA GLU A 225 -1.28 11.99 3.86
C GLU A 225 -0.67 13.34 3.46
N GLY A 226 0.60 13.29 3.06
CA GLY A 226 1.29 14.43 2.48
C GLY A 226 1.55 15.58 3.42
N ILE A 227 1.66 15.33 4.72
CA ILE A 227 2.02 16.36 5.72
C ILE A 227 3.47 16.80 5.49
N GLU A 228 3.67 18.07 5.13
CA GLU A 228 4.99 18.64 4.83
C GLU A 228 5.44 19.69 5.86
N THR A 229 4.54 20.18 6.72
CA THR A 229 4.84 21.22 7.69
C THR A 229 4.27 20.92 9.08
N GLN A 230 4.89 21.52 10.13
CA GLN A 230 4.37 21.44 11.49
C GLN A 230 2.97 22.07 11.62
N GLN A 231 2.66 23.11 10.82
CA GLN A 231 1.35 23.74 10.82
C GLN A 231 0.27 22.79 10.33
N GLN A 232 0.53 22.09 9.22
CA GLN A 232 -0.36 21.04 8.68
C GLN A 232 -0.60 19.94 9.72
N LEU A 233 0.47 19.42 10.33
CA LEU A 233 0.36 18.40 11.37
C LEU A 233 -0.55 18.87 12.52
N THR A 234 -0.31 20.05 13.05
CA THR A 234 -1.10 20.61 14.16
C THR A 234 -2.57 20.79 13.77
N ALA A 235 -2.84 21.29 12.56
CA ALA A 235 -4.20 21.46 12.05
C ALA A 235 -4.92 20.11 11.94
N MET A 236 -4.27 19.11 11.35
CA MET A 236 -4.84 17.77 11.18
C MET A 236 -5.03 17.04 12.51
N GLN A 237 -4.12 17.22 13.49
CA GLN A 237 -4.30 16.70 14.83
C GLN A 237 -5.53 17.30 15.53
N SER A 238 -5.82 18.58 15.30
CA SER A 238 -7.01 19.24 15.86
C SER A 238 -8.34 18.71 15.31
N LEU A 239 -8.31 18.11 14.10
CA LEU A 239 -9.47 17.46 13.47
C LEU A 239 -9.68 16.01 13.93
N GLY A 240 -8.71 15.44 14.67
CA GLY A 240 -8.85 14.15 15.32
C GLY A 240 -8.69 12.94 14.38
N PHE A 241 -7.85 13.03 13.35
CA PHE A 241 -7.49 11.89 12.53
C PHE A 241 -6.74 10.83 13.35
N ASP A 242 -6.86 9.56 12.95
CA ASP A 242 -6.27 8.43 13.67
C ASP A 242 -4.77 8.27 13.37
N MET A 243 -4.37 8.53 12.10
CA MET A 243 -3.02 8.26 11.61
C MET A 243 -2.52 9.40 10.70
N TYR A 244 -1.20 9.52 10.62
CA TYR A 244 -0.50 10.63 9.97
C TYR A 244 0.67 10.13 9.16
N GLN A 245 0.83 10.64 7.92
CA GLN A 245 1.93 10.33 7.04
C GLN A 245 2.35 11.58 6.26
N GLY A 246 3.65 11.75 6.04
CA GLY A 246 4.16 12.86 5.24
C GLY A 246 5.65 13.12 5.45
N TYR A 247 6.23 13.91 4.57
CA TYR A 247 7.67 14.19 4.55
C TYR A 247 8.14 14.98 5.76
N HIS A 248 7.25 15.72 6.40
CA HIS A 248 7.54 16.40 7.67
C HIS A 248 7.81 15.39 8.80
N LEU A 249 7.11 14.26 8.80
CA LEU A 249 7.26 13.22 9.81
C LEU A 249 8.43 12.30 9.48
N ALA A 250 8.44 11.74 8.27
CA ALA A 250 9.52 10.90 7.79
C ALA A 250 9.50 10.74 6.25
N MET A 251 10.68 10.74 5.65
CA MET A 251 10.85 10.41 4.22
C MET A 251 10.85 8.89 4.00
N PRO A 252 10.35 8.42 2.85
CA PRO A 252 10.53 7.02 2.46
C PRO A 252 12.03 6.65 2.35
N LYS A 253 12.43 5.56 2.98
CA LYS A 253 13.82 5.05 2.95
C LYS A 253 13.84 3.52 2.95
N PRO A 254 14.96 2.87 2.55
CA PRO A 254 15.13 1.44 2.75
C PRO A 254 14.89 1.06 4.21
N ILE A 255 14.30 -0.11 4.45
CA ILE A 255 13.97 -0.54 5.80
C ILE A 255 15.23 -1.06 6.52
N GLU A 256 15.33 -0.78 7.81
CA GLU A 256 16.43 -1.28 8.63
C GLU A 256 16.21 -2.75 8.96
N LEU A 257 17.18 -3.59 8.57
CA LEU A 257 17.12 -5.03 8.83
C LEU A 257 17.53 -5.36 10.27
N ASP A 258 16.86 -6.33 10.87
CA ASP A 258 17.27 -6.90 12.15
C ASP A 258 18.33 -7.97 11.88
N ILE A 259 19.59 -7.66 12.18
CA ILE A 259 20.74 -8.54 11.98
C ILE A 259 20.54 -9.92 12.64
N ARG A 260 19.73 -10.01 13.69
CA ARG A 260 19.43 -11.27 14.39
C ARG A 260 18.51 -12.21 13.59
N LEU A 261 17.78 -11.68 12.60
CA LEU A 261 16.90 -12.45 11.73
C LEU A 261 17.53 -12.80 10.38
N ALA A 262 18.71 -12.25 10.09
CA ALA A 262 19.43 -12.43 8.82
C ALA A 262 20.35 -13.67 8.80
N ILE A 263 20.21 -14.58 9.77
CA ILE A 263 21.01 -15.82 9.88
C ILE A 263 20.20 -17.03 9.45
#